data_e8f576f10c105a67a1af600693b01da3
#
_entry.id   e8f576f10c105a67a1af600693b01da3
#
_cell.length_a   1.000
_cell.length_b   1.000
_cell.length_c   1.000
_cell.angle_alpha   90.00
_cell.angle_beta   90.00
_cell.angle_gamma   90.00
#
_symmetry.space_group_name_H-M   'P 1'
#
loop_
_entity.id
_entity.type
_entity.pdbx_description
1 polymer ?
#
loop_
_entity_poly.entity_id
_entity_poly.type
_entity_poly.pdbx_seq_one_letter_code
_entity_poly.pdbx_strand_id
1 'polypeptide(L)'
;MKPFILCIVVALLTLHPLDSRAQVSADRERILEVAGRIENAYDQLQSYACDIEGVYFESGREFERYVFRFFFRKPDRFRIEFRIPYPGVTIFYTEGEREFTSRPFAAFPSVRFRFSVDNPLFKSPSGQGVNQMHILYFLDFLRQNARALPQEKADFRNDGETLSFWLNAKDYVKGQLPERYRMHVDSRLWLPARFERFDTAGTPLEFTIFTNCRINPALDGAFFDPGYRGPDSTPPAEPVRP
;
A
#
# COMPACT_ATOMS: atom_id res chain seq x y z
N MET A 1 56.50 -0.28 -40.88
CA MET A 1 56.12 -0.91 -39.58
C MET A 1 55.11 -0.05 -38.85
N LYS A 2 54.02 -0.63 -38.41
CA LYS A 2 52.90 -0.14 -37.60
C LYS A 2 51.72 0.48 -38.35
N PRO A 3 50.65 -0.27 -38.51
CA PRO A 3 49.33 0.10 -38.06
C PRO A 3 48.55 -1.11 -37.52
N PHE A 4 48.69 -1.46 -36.23
CA PHE A 4 47.98 -2.61 -35.67
C PHE A 4 47.32 -2.36 -34.29
N ILE A 5 47.34 -1.08 -33.83
CA ILE A 5 46.84 -0.76 -32.46
C ILE A 5 45.48 -0.04 -32.46
N LEU A 6 44.92 0.37 -33.60
CA LEU A 6 43.70 1.18 -33.63
C LEU A 6 42.37 0.37 -33.66
N CYS A 7 42.40 -0.93 -33.89
CA CYS A 7 41.16 -1.71 -34.00
C CYS A 7 40.64 -2.33 -32.70
N ILE A 8 41.40 -2.31 -31.60
CA ILE A 8 40.99 -2.99 -30.35
C ILE A 8 40.20 -2.08 -29.41
N VAL A 9 40.35 -0.77 -29.52
CA VAL A 9 39.67 0.18 -28.62
C VAL A 9 38.21 0.44 -28.99
N VAL A 10 37.80 0.23 -30.25
CA VAL A 10 36.40 0.46 -30.70
C VAL A 10 35.48 -0.69 -30.33
N ALA A 11 35.97 -1.91 -30.13
CA ALA A 11 35.14 -3.07 -29.80
C ALA A 11 34.73 -3.15 -28.32
N LEU A 12 35.34 -2.38 -27.43
CA LEU A 12 35.05 -2.38 -25.99
C LEU A 12 34.01 -1.35 -25.54
N LEU A 13 33.59 -0.45 -26.43
CA LEU A 13 32.65 0.64 -26.11
C LEU A 13 31.20 0.33 -26.51
N THR A 14 30.89 -0.80 -27.11
CA THR A 14 29.53 -1.11 -27.61
C THR A 14 28.74 -2.14 -26.81
N LEU A 15 29.29 -2.66 -25.71
CA LEU A 15 28.66 -3.76 -24.95
C LEU A 15 27.82 -3.37 -23.73
N HIS A 16 27.70 -2.10 -23.41
CA HIS A 16 27.05 -1.68 -22.15
C HIS A 16 25.57 -1.24 -22.22
N PRO A 17 24.90 -0.91 -23.35
CA PRO A 17 23.51 -0.50 -23.33
C PRO A 17 22.49 -1.61 -23.45
N LEU A 18 22.87 -2.82 -23.88
CA LEU A 18 21.93 -3.92 -24.10
C LEU A 18 21.52 -4.60 -22.79
N ASP A 19 22.43 -4.74 -21.83
CA ASP A 19 22.15 -5.38 -20.54
C ASP A 19 21.17 -4.58 -19.67
N SER A 20 21.27 -3.26 -19.68
CA SER A 20 20.39 -2.41 -18.87
C SER A 20 18.92 -2.47 -19.34
N ARG A 21 18.67 -2.51 -20.63
CA ARG A 21 17.30 -2.61 -21.19
C ARG A 21 16.67 -3.97 -20.92
N ALA A 22 17.45 -5.03 -21.02
CA ALA A 22 17.00 -6.37 -20.69
C ALA A 22 16.64 -6.49 -19.19
N GLN A 23 17.45 -5.93 -18.31
CA GLN A 23 17.19 -5.91 -16.87
C GLN A 23 15.93 -5.10 -16.52
N VAL A 24 15.74 -3.90 -17.10
CA VAL A 24 14.54 -3.07 -16.90
C VAL A 24 13.28 -3.82 -17.33
N SER A 25 13.34 -4.58 -18.43
CA SER A 25 12.21 -5.41 -18.88
C SER A 25 11.93 -6.55 -17.91
N ALA A 26 12.96 -7.26 -17.46
CA ALA A 26 12.83 -8.36 -16.52
C ALA A 26 12.27 -7.91 -15.15
N ASP A 27 12.75 -6.79 -14.63
CA ASP A 27 12.25 -6.20 -13.38
C ASP A 27 10.77 -5.82 -13.49
N ARG A 28 10.38 -5.22 -14.62
CA ARG A 28 8.97 -4.90 -14.91
C ARG A 28 8.09 -6.14 -14.89
N GLU A 29 8.48 -7.18 -15.63
CA GLU A 29 7.70 -8.41 -15.72
C GLU A 29 7.54 -9.06 -14.35
N ARG A 30 8.59 -9.07 -13.56
CA ARG A 30 8.57 -9.62 -12.20
C ARG A 30 7.66 -8.84 -11.27
N ILE A 31 7.62 -7.50 -11.36
CA ILE A 31 6.67 -6.67 -10.59
C ILE A 31 5.23 -7.01 -11.02
N LEU A 32 4.97 -7.17 -12.31
CA LEU A 32 3.65 -7.53 -12.83
C LEU A 32 3.23 -8.95 -12.41
N GLU A 33 4.18 -9.89 -12.32
CA GLU A 33 3.94 -11.22 -11.76
C GLU A 33 3.52 -11.15 -10.29
N VAL A 34 4.23 -10.35 -9.46
CA VAL A 34 3.86 -10.11 -8.05
C VAL A 34 2.45 -9.52 -7.96
N ALA A 35 2.13 -8.53 -8.79
CA ALA A 35 0.79 -7.95 -8.85
C ALA A 35 -0.29 -9.01 -9.19
N GLY A 36 0.00 -9.92 -10.11
CA GLY A 36 -0.89 -11.03 -10.46
C GLY A 36 -1.11 -12.00 -9.29
N ARG A 37 -0.08 -12.29 -8.51
CA ARG A 37 -0.20 -13.15 -7.31
C ARG A 37 -1.04 -12.49 -6.21
N ILE A 38 -0.86 -11.16 -5.99
CA ILE A 38 -1.68 -10.38 -5.04
C ILE A 38 -3.15 -10.39 -5.50
N GLU A 39 -3.42 -10.20 -6.79
CA GLU A 39 -4.77 -10.24 -7.35
C GLU A 39 -5.42 -11.61 -7.12
N ASN A 40 -4.73 -12.69 -7.44
CA ASN A 40 -5.23 -14.06 -7.21
C ASN A 40 -5.55 -14.31 -5.73
N ALA A 41 -4.70 -13.81 -4.82
CA ALA A 41 -4.97 -13.90 -3.38
C ALA A 41 -6.21 -13.08 -3.01
N TYR A 42 -6.32 -11.85 -3.53
CA TYR A 42 -7.49 -11.00 -3.32
C TYR A 42 -8.78 -11.65 -3.84
N ASP A 43 -8.74 -12.31 -4.99
CA ASP A 43 -9.93 -12.96 -5.56
C ASP A 43 -10.49 -14.07 -4.66
N GLN A 44 -9.62 -14.73 -3.91
CA GLN A 44 -10.01 -15.77 -2.95
C GLN A 44 -10.50 -15.20 -1.61
N LEU A 45 -10.30 -13.92 -1.31
CA LEU A 45 -10.78 -13.28 -0.10
C LEU A 45 -12.30 -13.09 -0.15
N GLN A 46 -12.96 -13.30 1.00
CA GLN A 46 -14.32 -12.81 1.28
C GLN A 46 -14.28 -11.61 2.21
N SER A 47 -13.31 -11.61 3.12
CA SER A 47 -13.07 -10.52 4.05
C SER A 47 -11.61 -10.51 4.50
N TYR A 48 -11.14 -9.39 5.00
CA TYR A 48 -9.87 -9.34 5.73
C TYR A 48 -9.90 -8.25 6.80
N ALA A 49 -9.04 -8.38 7.81
CA ALA A 49 -8.85 -7.38 8.85
C ALA A 49 -7.34 -7.24 9.13
N CYS A 50 -6.87 -5.99 9.24
CA CYS A 50 -5.48 -5.67 9.55
C CYS A 50 -5.42 -4.50 10.53
N ASP A 51 -4.42 -4.50 11.40
CA ASP A 51 -3.97 -3.28 12.08
C ASP A 51 -3.01 -2.55 11.12
N ILE A 52 -3.24 -1.27 10.90
CA ILE A 52 -2.46 -0.44 9.98
C ILE A 52 -1.85 0.72 10.75
N GLU A 53 -0.56 0.93 10.53
CA GLU A 53 0.19 2.06 11.05
C GLU A 53 0.78 2.86 9.88
N GLY A 54 0.41 4.13 9.77
CA GLY A 54 0.98 5.10 8.84
C GLY A 54 1.86 6.10 9.58
N VAL A 55 3.11 6.23 9.16
CA VAL A 55 4.09 7.17 9.72
C VAL A 55 4.53 8.12 8.62
N TYR A 56 4.43 9.40 8.87
CA TYR A 56 4.72 10.46 7.89
C TYR A 56 5.91 11.29 8.32
N PHE A 57 6.77 11.63 7.36
CA PHE A 57 8.02 12.33 7.60
C PHE A 57 8.06 13.67 6.86
N GLU A 58 8.59 14.68 7.55
CA GLU A 58 8.96 15.96 6.98
C GLU A 58 10.42 16.25 7.30
N SER A 59 11.21 16.52 6.26
CA SER A 59 12.66 16.72 6.41
C SER A 59 13.38 15.59 7.16
N GLY A 60 12.94 14.34 6.92
CA GLY A 60 13.52 13.13 7.54
C GLY A 60 13.12 12.89 8.99
N ARG A 61 12.23 13.71 9.57
CA ARG A 61 11.71 13.54 10.93
C ARG A 61 10.25 13.17 10.90
N GLU A 62 9.85 12.21 11.74
CA GLU A 62 8.44 11.89 11.93
C GLU A 62 7.70 13.13 12.45
N PHE A 63 6.60 13.49 11.79
CA PHE A 63 5.74 14.61 12.22
C PHE A 63 4.30 14.18 12.49
N GLU A 64 3.86 13.06 11.90
CA GLU A 64 2.50 12.56 12.10
C GLU A 64 2.46 11.03 12.04
N ARG A 65 1.54 10.45 12.83
CA ARG A 65 1.33 9.00 12.91
C ARG A 65 -0.15 8.69 13.01
N TYR A 66 -0.61 7.72 12.24
CA TYR A 66 -1.94 7.15 12.30
C TYR A 66 -1.86 5.68 12.66
N VAL A 67 -2.70 5.25 13.59
CA VAL A 67 -2.90 3.84 13.90
C VAL A 67 -4.39 3.56 13.86
N PHE A 68 -4.78 2.60 13.06
CA PHE A 68 -6.17 2.21 12.93
C PHE A 68 -6.30 0.74 12.58
N ARG A 69 -7.48 0.19 12.84
CA ARG A 69 -7.87 -1.14 12.39
C ARG A 69 -8.71 -0.99 11.13
N PHE A 70 -8.36 -1.75 10.11
CA PHE A 70 -9.05 -1.79 8.84
C PHE A 70 -9.77 -3.12 8.69
N PHE A 71 -11.03 -3.07 8.28
CA PHE A 71 -11.86 -4.22 7.98
C PHE A 71 -12.44 -4.07 6.59
N PHE A 72 -12.38 -5.13 5.84
CA PHE A 72 -12.98 -5.24 4.51
C PHE A 72 -13.85 -6.49 4.42
N ARG A 73 -14.94 -6.37 3.70
CA ARG A 73 -15.79 -7.48 3.29
C ARG A 73 -16.28 -7.27 1.87
N LYS A 74 -16.11 -8.28 1.02
CA LYS A 74 -16.66 -8.27 -0.33
C LYS A 74 -18.19 -8.12 -0.32
N PRO A 75 -18.74 -7.46 -1.35
CA PRO A 75 -17.99 -6.97 -2.51
C PRO A 75 -17.24 -5.65 -2.27
N ASP A 76 -17.70 -4.80 -1.31
CA ASP A 76 -17.38 -3.36 -1.34
C ASP A 76 -17.39 -2.67 0.03
N ARG A 77 -17.50 -3.41 1.14
CA ARG A 77 -17.70 -2.84 2.48
C ARG A 77 -16.42 -2.63 3.23
N PHE A 78 -16.23 -1.41 3.75
CA PHE A 78 -15.09 -1.02 4.58
C PHE A 78 -15.55 -0.48 5.92
N ARG A 79 -14.75 -0.80 6.96
CA ARG A 79 -14.84 -0.16 8.27
C ARG A 79 -13.42 0.13 8.75
N ILE A 80 -13.20 1.37 9.24
CA ILE A 80 -11.92 1.84 9.75
C ILE A 80 -12.14 2.33 11.16
N GLU A 81 -11.41 1.79 12.13
CA GLU A 81 -11.47 2.17 13.54
C GLU A 81 -10.16 2.82 13.96
N PHE A 82 -10.17 4.12 14.16
CA PHE A 82 -8.99 4.87 14.56
C PHE A 82 -8.63 4.68 16.02
N ARG A 83 -7.31 4.58 16.28
CA ARG A 83 -6.70 4.55 17.60
C ARG A 83 -5.85 5.78 17.85
N ILE A 84 -5.08 6.21 16.87
CA ILE A 84 -4.19 7.38 16.91
C ILE A 84 -4.38 8.14 15.60
N PRO A 85 -4.49 9.47 15.61
CA PRO A 85 -4.64 10.36 16.77
C PRO A 85 -6.10 10.47 17.26
N TYR A 86 -7.07 9.83 16.61
CA TYR A 86 -8.52 10.02 16.81
C TYR A 86 -9.18 8.77 17.44
N PRO A 87 -8.89 8.45 18.73
CA PRO A 87 -9.42 7.23 19.35
C PRO A 87 -10.95 7.24 19.37
N GLY A 88 -11.55 6.12 18.89
CA GLY A 88 -13.00 5.94 18.84
C GLY A 88 -13.69 6.48 17.59
N VAL A 89 -13.00 7.23 16.74
CA VAL A 89 -13.53 7.57 15.41
C VAL A 89 -13.64 6.29 14.57
N THR A 90 -14.82 6.09 13.98
CA THR A 90 -15.06 4.97 13.06
C THR A 90 -15.58 5.50 11.73
N ILE A 91 -15.02 5.05 10.64
CA ILE A 91 -15.45 5.33 9.28
C ILE A 91 -16.11 4.09 8.69
N PHE A 92 -17.22 4.28 7.99
CA PHE A 92 -17.93 3.29 7.22
C PHE A 92 -18.01 3.76 5.77
N TYR A 93 -17.51 2.95 4.86
CA TYR A 93 -17.47 3.28 3.45
C TYR A 93 -17.90 2.08 2.60
N THR A 94 -18.62 2.38 1.52
CA THR A 94 -18.92 1.42 0.45
C THR A 94 -18.15 1.86 -0.79
N GLU A 95 -17.41 0.95 -1.41
CA GLU A 95 -16.60 1.26 -2.58
C GLU A 95 -17.47 1.80 -3.72
N GLY A 96 -16.95 2.83 -4.41
CA GLY A 96 -17.66 3.50 -5.49
C GLY A 96 -18.59 4.63 -5.05
N GLU A 97 -18.93 4.72 -3.78
CA GLU A 97 -19.72 5.84 -3.26
C GLU A 97 -18.89 7.13 -3.20
N ARG A 98 -19.56 8.28 -3.37
CA ARG A 98 -18.91 9.59 -3.26
C ARG A 98 -18.83 10.11 -1.83
N GLU A 99 -19.49 9.46 -0.92
CA GLU A 99 -19.58 9.82 0.48
C GLU A 99 -19.28 8.61 1.37
N PHE A 100 -18.80 8.88 2.55
CA PHE A 100 -18.68 7.91 3.63
C PHE A 100 -19.36 8.44 4.90
N THR A 101 -19.69 7.54 5.83
CA THR A 101 -20.23 7.90 7.14
C THR A 101 -19.14 7.82 8.19
N SER A 102 -18.96 8.89 8.98
CA SER A 102 -18.11 8.90 10.16
C SER A 102 -18.93 8.89 11.43
N ARG A 103 -18.53 8.08 12.38
CA ARG A 103 -18.98 8.08 13.78
C ARG A 103 -17.84 8.60 14.63
N PRO A 104 -17.87 9.89 15.05
CA PRO A 104 -16.71 10.53 15.68
C PRO A 104 -16.50 10.13 17.14
N PHE A 105 -17.54 9.58 17.81
CA PHE A 105 -17.48 9.27 19.23
C PHE A 105 -18.00 7.87 19.51
N ALA A 106 -17.17 7.03 20.12
CA ALA A 106 -17.56 5.68 20.52
C ALA A 106 -18.70 5.71 21.56
N ALA A 107 -18.67 6.67 22.50
CA ALA A 107 -19.69 6.84 23.55
C ALA A 107 -21.06 7.27 23.01
N PHE A 108 -21.12 7.87 21.81
CA PHE A 108 -22.34 8.38 21.19
C PHE A 108 -22.54 7.77 19.80
N PRO A 109 -22.84 6.46 19.69
CA PRO A 109 -22.90 5.74 18.40
C PRO A 109 -24.05 6.22 17.49
N SER A 110 -25.01 6.98 18.01
CA SER A 110 -26.08 7.61 17.24
C SER A 110 -25.64 8.88 16.50
N VAL A 111 -24.55 9.52 16.95
CA VAL A 111 -24.00 10.71 16.28
C VAL A 111 -23.21 10.27 15.06
N ARG A 112 -23.66 10.68 13.87
CA ARG A 112 -23.09 10.31 12.59
C ARG A 112 -23.06 11.52 11.69
N PHE A 113 -21.98 11.62 10.90
CA PHE A 113 -21.82 12.63 9.88
C PHE A 113 -21.50 11.97 8.54
N ARG A 114 -21.98 12.57 7.46
CA ARG A 114 -21.59 12.20 6.11
C ARG A 114 -20.56 13.18 5.58
N PHE A 115 -19.57 12.67 4.91
CA PHE A 115 -18.50 13.46 4.30
C PHE A 115 -18.22 12.95 2.89
N SER A 116 -17.88 13.87 2.00
CA SER A 116 -17.33 13.50 0.70
C SER A 116 -15.99 12.77 0.87
N VAL A 117 -15.71 11.79 0.02
CA VAL A 117 -14.39 11.12 -0.07
C VAL A 117 -13.26 12.10 -0.40
N ASP A 118 -13.60 13.25 -0.97
CA ASP A 118 -12.64 14.32 -1.30
C ASP A 118 -12.43 15.34 -0.18
N ASN A 119 -13.14 15.19 0.96
CA ASN A 119 -13.01 16.11 2.08
C ASN A 119 -11.57 16.10 2.62
N PRO A 120 -10.88 17.27 2.62
CA PRO A 120 -9.47 17.36 3.01
C PRO A 120 -9.19 16.96 4.47
N LEU A 121 -10.19 17.07 5.36
CA LEU A 121 -10.05 16.66 6.77
C LEU A 121 -9.84 15.15 6.95
N PHE A 122 -10.18 14.35 5.94
CA PHE A 122 -10.05 12.89 5.96
C PHE A 122 -9.01 12.36 4.98
N LYS A 123 -8.15 13.24 4.49
CA LYS A 123 -6.99 12.85 3.70
C LYS A 123 -5.77 12.69 4.60
N SER A 124 -4.97 11.68 4.31
CA SER A 124 -3.66 11.52 4.95
C SER A 124 -2.74 12.70 4.59
N PRO A 125 -1.62 12.91 5.27
CA PRO A 125 -0.63 13.91 4.89
C PRO A 125 -0.11 13.76 3.46
N SER A 126 -0.08 12.54 2.92
CA SER A 126 0.23 12.27 1.52
C SER A 126 -0.94 12.58 0.57
N GLY A 127 -2.11 12.92 1.09
CA GLY A 127 -3.31 13.27 0.33
C GLY A 127 -4.20 12.09 -0.02
N GLN A 128 -3.93 10.88 0.48
CA GLN A 128 -4.80 9.71 0.29
C GLN A 128 -6.14 9.89 0.97
N GLY A 129 -7.22 9.60 0.25
CA GLY A 129 -8.58 9.54 0.79
C GLY A 129 -8.98 8.13 1.22
N VAL A 130 -10.14 8.03 1.87
CA VAL A 130 -10.73 6.76 2.33
C VAL A 130 -10.91 5.76 1.19
N ASN A 131 -11.30 6.23 0.00
CA ASN A 131 -11.52 5.44 -1.21
C ASN A 131 -10.23 4.86 -1.83
N GLN A 132 -9.06 5.24 -1.33
CA GLN A 132 -7.75 4.81 -1.83
C GLN A 132 -7.06 3.79 -0.90
N MET A 133 -7.74 3.33 0.14
CA MET A 133 -7.18 2.42 1.14
C MET A 133 -7.38 0.92 0.82
N HIS A 134 -7.79 0.63 -0.40
CA HIS A 134 -8.16 -0.73 -0.82
C HIS A 134 -7.02 -1.46 -1.55
N ILE A 135 -6.97 -2.79 -1.45
CA ILE A 135 -5.95 -3.62 -2.13
C ILE A 135 -6.01 -3.43 -3.65
N LEU A 136 -7.19 -3.26 -4.25
CA LEU A 136 -7.30 -3.03 -5.70
C LEU A 136 -6.66 -1.71 -6.11
N TYR A 137 -6.80 -0.66 -5.31
CA TYR A 137 -6.12 0.60 -5.58
C TYR A 137 -4.59 0.43 -5.56
N PHE A 138 -4.08 -0.34 -4.60
CA PHE A 138 -2.67 -0.70 -4.53
C PHE A 138 -2.21 -1.51 -5.76
N LEU A 139 -3.02 -2.47 -6.22
CA LEU A 139 -2.74 -3.25 -7.44
C LEU A 139 -2.68 -2.38 -8.68
N ASP A 140 -3.63 -1.47 -8.83
CA ASP A 140 -3.65 -0.52 -9.95
C ASP A 140 -2.42 0.38 -9.92
N PHE A 141 -2.05 0.88 -8.75
CA PHE A 141 -0.83 1.66 -8.55
C PHE A 141 0.42 0.87 -8.99
N LEU A 142 0.58 -0.37 -8.54
CA LEU A 142 1.69 -1.23 -8.97
C LEU A 142 1.73 -1.41 -10.49
N ARG A 143 0.62 -1.78 -11.10
CA ARG A 143 0.53 -2.07 -12.54
C ARG A 143 0.78 -0.85 -13.40
N GLN A 144 0.18 0.27 -13.04
CA GLN A 144 0.34 1.52 -13.79
C GLN A 144 1.80 1.98 -13.77
N ASN A 145 2.44 1.99 -12.60
CA ASN A 145 3.82 2.46 -12.49
C ASN A 145 4.82 1.47 -13.09
N ALA A 146 4.62 0.16 -12.93
CA ALA A 146 5.46 -0.86 -13.57
C ALA A 146 5.44 -0.73 -15.11
N ARG A 147 4.32 -0.32 -15.70
CA ARG A 147 4.18 -0.13 -17.15
C ARG A 147 4.65 1.23 -17.64
N ALA A 148 4.39 2.28 -16.87
CA ALA A 148 4.61 3.67 -17.28
C ALA A 148 6.05 4.14 -17.10
N LEU A 149 6.80 3.58 -16.15
CA LEU A 149 8.13 4.03 -15.79
C LEU A 149 9.17 2.92 -15.98
N PRO A 150 10.43 3.26 -16.30
CA PRO A 150 11.53 2.33 -16.24
C PRO A 150 11.71 1.80 -14.82
N GLN A 151 11.75 0.47 -14.65
CA GLN A 151 11.97 -0.18 -13.36
C GLN A 151 13.42 -0.60 -13.26
N GLU A 152 14.27 0.35 -12.87
CA GLU A 152 15.70 0.09 -12.71
C GLU A 152 16.00 -0.35 -11.27
N LYS A 153 16.77 -1.44 -11.12
CA LYS A 153 17.24 -1.93 -9.82
C LYS A 153 16.08 -2.22 -8.84
N ALA A 154 15.11 -2.99 -9.29
CA ALA A 154 14.01 -3.42 -8.41
C ALA A 154 14.50 -4.23 -7.20
N ASP A 155 15.71 -4.80 -7.25
CA ASP A 155 16.42 -5.45 -6.12
C ASP A 155 15.50 -6.36 -5.30
N PHE A 156 14.95 -7.36 -5.95
CA PHE A 156 14.06 -8.33 -5.32
C PHE A 156 14.78 -9.16 -4.26
N ARG A 157 14.25 -9.18 -3.05
CA ARG A 157 14.72 -10.00 -1.93
C ARG A 157 13.57 -10.81 -1.37
N ASN A 158 13.84 -12.06 -1.06
CA ASN A 158 12.87 -12.95 -0.42
C ASN A 158 13.59 -13.64 0.74
N ASP A 159 13.12 -13.43 1.95
CA ASP A 159 13.63 -14.03 3.18
C ASP A 159 12.83 -15.27 3.62
N GLY A 160 11.85 -15.70 2.80
CA GLY A 160 10.95 -16.82 3.07
C GLY A 160 9.62 -16.39 3.68
N GLU A 161 9.56 -15.27 4.37
CA GLU A 161 8.33 -14.70 4.93
C GLU A 161 7.85 -13.49 4.13
N THR A 162 8.78 -12.67 3.67
CA THR A 162 8.49 -11.41 2.98
C THR A 162 9.26 -11.32 1.67
N LEU A 163 8.55 -11.01 0.60
CA LEU A 163 9.12 -10.58 -0.66
C LEU A 163 9.21 -9.06 -0.68
N SER A 164 10.41 -8.51 -0.82
CA SER A 164 10.59 -7.06 -0.95
C SER A 164 11.21 -6.68 -2.29
N PHE A 165 10.86 -5.49 -2.80
CA PHE A 165 11.41 -4.94 -4.04
C PHE A 165 11.23 -3.42 -4.10
N TRP A 166 11.99 -2.77 -4.97
CA TRP A 166 11.84 -1.34 -5.26
C TRP A 166 10.96 -1.13 -6.48
N LEU A 167 10.11 -0.11 -6.40
CA LEU A 167 9.26 0.37 -7.47
C LEU A 167 9.55 1.85 -7.71
N ASN A 168 9.89 2.22 -8.93
CA ASN A 168 9.86 3.61 -9.35
C ASN A 168 8.42 3.98 -9.69
N ALA A 169 7.90 5.00 -9.05
CA ALA A 169 6.53 5.42 -9.24
C ALA A 169 6.41 6.94 -9.24
N LYS A 170 5.35 7.44 -9.84
CA LYS A 170 4.90 8.82 -9.62
C LYS A 170 4.12 8.86 -8.30
N ASP A 171 4.22 9.99 -7.59
CA ASP A 171 3.32 10.26 -6.47
C ASP A 171 1.88 10.02 -6.95
N TYR A 172 1.21 9.07 -6.33
CA TYR A 172 -0.11 8.65 -6.76
C TYR A 172 -1.24 9.65 -6.44
N VAL A 173 -0.96 10.68 -5.65
CA VAL A 173 -1.92 11.75 -5.33
C VAL A 173 -1.61 13.00 -6.13
N LYS A 174 -0.36 13.45 -6.14
CA LYS A 174 0.06 14.72 -6.76
C LYS A 174 0.52 14.55 -8.20
N GLY A 175 0.82 13.30 -8.61
CA GLY A 175 1.23 12.96 -9.99
C GLY A 175 2.53 13.60 -10.46
N GLN A 176 3.29 14.21 -9.54
CA GLN A 176 4.44 15.02 -9.87
C GLN A 176 5.72 14.18 -9.87
N LEU A 177 6.69 14.33 -9.22
CA LEU A 177 8.03 13.77 -9.40
C LEU A 177 8.08 12.25 -9.28
N PRO A 178 8.97 11.54 -9.98
CA PRO A 178 9.22 10.13 -9.73
C PRO A 178 9.74 9.98 -8.30
N GLU A 179 9.13 9.06 -7.56
CA GLU A 179 9.50 8.67 -6.21
C GLU A 179 9.91 7.21 -6.20
N ARG A 180 10.55 6.76 -5.15
CA ARG A 180 10.88 5.36 -4.95
C ARG A 180 10.06 4.78 -3.82
N TYR A 181 9.46 3.64 -4.10
CA TYR A 181 8.73 2.87 -3.12
C TYR A 181 9.47 1.56 -2.85
N ARG A 182 9.64 1.23 -1.60
CA ARG A 182 10.04 -0.11 -1.20
C ARG A 182 8.80 -0.86 -0.77
N MET A 183 8.48 -1.89 -1.53
CA MET A 183 7.29 -2.71 -1.34
C MET A 183 7.68 -3.99 -0.61
N HIS A 184 6.85 -4.39 0.36
CA HIS A 184 7.00 -5.66 1.07
C HIS A 184 5.66 -6.39 1.00
N VAL A 185 5.71 -7.64 0.58
CA VAL A 185 4.54 -8.52 0.41
C VAL A 185 4.76 -9.76 1.25
N ASP A 186 3.78 -10.14 2.06
CA ASP A 186 3.79 -11.41 2.78
C ASP A 186 3.81 -12.56 1.75
N SER A 187 4.82 -13.42 1.80
CA SER A 187 5.05 -14.49 0.80
C SER A 187 4.03 -15.62 0.90
N ARG A 188 3.32 -15.76 2.02
CA ARG A 188 2.31 -16.80 2.25
C ARG A 188 0.91 -16.31 1.89
N LEU A 189 0.59 -15.08 2.30
CA LEU A 189 -0.74 -14.50 2.10
C LEU A 189 -0.88 -13.75 0.78
N TRP A 190 0.23 -13.37 0.16
CA TRP A 190 0.29 -12.49 -1.01
C TRP A 190 -0.49 -11.18 -0.80
N LEU A 191 -0.38 -10.62 0.40
CA LEU A 191 -0.95 -9.34 0.77
C LEU A 191 0.17 -8.33 1.09
N PRO A 192 -0.09 -7.02 0.93
CA PRO A 192 0.85 -6.02 1.37
C PRO A 192 1.17 -6.17 2.87
N ALA A 193 2.47 -6.21 3.21
CA ALA A 193 2.96 -6.24 4.59
C ALA A 193 3.51 -4.88 5.02
N ARG A 194 4.15 -4.17 4.10
CA ARG A 194 4.69 -2.83 4.34
C ARG A 194 4.96 -2.14 3.01
N PHE A 195 4.83 -0.83 2.96
CA PHE A 195 5.43 -0.01 1.93
C PHE A 195 6.05 1.25 2.53
N GLU A 196 7.13 1.67 1.91
CA GLU A 196 7.92 2.81 2.31
C GLU A 196 8.05 3.72 1.10
N ARG A 197 7.82 5.00 1.27
CA ARG A 197 7.94 6.02 0.24
C ARG A 197 9.12 6.93 0.53
N PHE A 198 9.91 7.18 -0.49
CA PHE A 198 11.10 8.02 -0.43
C PHE A 198 11.06 9.03 -1.57
N ASP A 199 11.63 10.20 -1.34
CA ASP A 199 11.91 11.16 -2.41
C ASP A 199 13.09 10.69 -3.30
N THR A 200 13.40 11.47 -4.32
CA THR A 200 14.51 11.17 -5.23
C THR A 200 15.89 11.23 -4.58
N ALA A 201 16.03 11.88 -3.42
CA ALA A 201 17.25 11.95 -2.64
C ALA A 201 17.38 10.78 -1.65
N GLY A 202 16.34 9.93 -1.54
CA GLY A 202 16.29 8.81 -0.60
C GLY A 202 15.83 9.20 0.80
N THR A 203 15.25 10.40 0.98
CA THR A 203 14.67 10.83 2.25
C THR A 203 13.31 10.16 2.45
N PRO A 204 13.03 9.57 3.61
CA PRO A 204 11.73 8.95 3.86
C PRO A 204 10.62 10.01 3.88
N LEU A 205 9.49 9.68 3.25
CA LEU A 205 8.28 10.49 3.20
C LEU A 205 7.12 9.83 3.95
N GLU A 206 7.00 8.51 3.83
CA GLU A 206 5.88 7.75 4.42
C GLU A 206 6.26 6.29 4.60
N PHE A 207 5.86 5.70 5.72
CA PHE A 207 5.86 4.26 5.93
C PHE A 207 4.45 3.81 6.29
N THR A 208 3.95 2.77 5.65
CA THR A 208 2.70 2.11 6.01
C THR A 208 2.98 0.65 6.32
N ILE A 209 2.56 0.20 7.49
CA ILE A 209 2.86 -1.12 8.04
C ILE A 209 1.53 -1.82 8.33
N PHE A 210 1.40 -3.07 7.85
CA PHE A 210 0.24 -3.92 8.05
C PHE A 210 0.61 -5.04 9.00
N THR A 211 -0.10 -5.15 10.11
CA THR A 211 0.14 -6.18 11.13
C THR A 211 -1.16 -6.87 11.50
N ASN A 212 -1.06 -8.03 12.14
CA ASN A 212 -2.21 -8.81 12.61
C ASN A 212 -3.25 -9.05 11.51
N CYS A 213 -2.79 -9.24 10.26
CA CYS A 213 -3.67 -9.47 9.13
C CYS A 213 -4.35 -10.84 9.26
N ARG A 214 -5.66 -10.85 9.16
CA ARG A 214 -6.50 -12.06 9.20
C ARG A 214 -7.31 -12.15 7.93
N ILE A 215 -7.28 -13.33 7.35
CA ILE A 215 -7.97 -13.68 6.12
C ILE A 215 -9.29 -14.34 6.46
N ASN A 216 -10.35 -13.91 5.80
CA ASN A 216 -11.71 -14.45 5.95
C ASN A 216 -12.19 -14.52 7.41
N PRO A 217 -11.93 -13.49 8.28
CA PRO A 217 -12.56 -13.46 9.58
C PRO A 217 -14.08 -13.42 9.41
N ALA A 218 -14.81 -14.05 10.34
CA ALA A 218 -16.27 -14.02 10.34
C ALA A 218 -16.75 -12.60 10.69
N LEU A 219 -17.00 -11.78 9.65
CA LEU A 219 -17.52 -10.43 9.77
C LEU A 219 -18.98 -10.42 9.33
N ASP A 220 -19.90 -10.12 10.26
CA ASP A 220 -21.31 -9.93 9.92
C ASP A 220 -21.50 -8.71 9.01
N GLY A 221 -22.50 -8.75 8.12
CA GLY A 221 -22.88 -7.59 7.32
C GLY A 221 -23.28 -6.38 8.14
N ALA A 222 -23.96 -6.61 9.27
CA ALA A 222 -24.35 -5.57 10.21
C ALA A 222 -23.13 -4.84 10.82
N PHE A 223 -21.97 -5.50 10.91
CA PHE A 223 -20.74 -4.91 11.40
C PHE A 223 -20.30 -3.68 10.58
N PHE A 224 -20.67 -3.63 9.31
CA PHE A 224 -20.40 -2.53 8.39
C PHE A 224 -21.51 -1.47 8.33
N ASP A 225 -22.57 -1.64 9.10
CA ASP A 225 -23.64 -0.65 9.21
C ASP A 225 -23.22 0.47 10.19
N PRO A 226 -23.32 1.75 9.84
CA PRO A 226 -23.09 2.84 10.78
C PRO A 226 -23.97 2.78 12.04
N GLY A 227 -25.12 2.05 11.98
CA GLY A 227 -26.00 1.79 13.10
C GLY A 227 -25.59 0.68 14.05
N TYR A 228 -24.58 -0.08 13.70
CA TYR A 228 -24.13 -1.20 14.49
C TYR A 228 -23.74 -0.82 15.92
N ARG A 229 -24.39 -1.46 16.89
CA ARG A 229 -24.20 -1.27 18.33
C ARG A 229 -23.62 -2.52 19.04
N GLY A 230 -23.15 -3.46 18.27
CA GLY A 230 -22.50 -4.66 18.83
C GLY A 230 -21.23 -4.29 19.62
N PRO A 231 -20.68 -5.24 20.39
CA PRO A 231 -19.45 -5.03 21.12
C PRO A 231 -18.39 -4.52 20.15
N ASP A 232 -17.65 -3.50 20.59
CA ASP A 232 -16.47 -3.06 19.85
C ASP A 232 -15.67 -4.31 19.55
N SER A 233 -15.46 -4.57 18.27
CA SER A 233 -14.85 -5.81 17.79
C SER A 233 -13.39 -5.83 18.18
N THR A 234 -13.16 -6.10 19.44
CA THR A 234 -11.86 -6.54 19.92
C THR A 234 -11.96 -8.06 20.10
N PRO A 235 -11.69 -8.87 19.08
CA PRO A 235 -11.16 -10.17 19.37
C PRO A 235 -9.83 -9.92 20.10
N PRO A 236 -9.57 -10.61 21.22
CA PRO A 236 -8.27 -10.52 21.84
C PRO A 236 -7.22 -10.84 20.78
N ALA A 237 -6.17 -10.04 20.73
CA ALA A 237 -5.00 -10.34 19.94
C ALA A 237 -4.49 -11.70 20.44
N GLU A 238 -4.71 -12.75 19.66
CA GLU A 238 -3.88 -13.94 19.86
C GLU A 238 -2.46 -13.54 19.52
N PRO A 239 -1.52 -13.71 20.47
CA PRO A 239 -0.13 -13.43 20.19
C PRO A 239 0.30 -14.33 19.04
N VAL A 240 0.79 -13.74 17.96
CA VAL A 240 1.56 -14.48 16.96
C VAL A 240 2.73 -15.09 17.73
N ARG A 241 2.68 -16.41 17.92
CA ARG A 241 3.82 -17.14 18.47
C ARG A 241 4.97 -17.06 17.48
N PRO A 242 6.18 -16.85 17.99
CA PRO A 242 7.39 -16.68 17.18
C PRO A 242 7.67 -17.87 16.29
#